data_bfe4362a82104b749072d7dc871e2478
#
_entry.id   bfe4362a82104b749072d7dc871e2478
#
_cell.length_a   1.000
_cell.length_b   1.000
_cell.length_c   1.000
_cell.angle_alpha   90.00
_cell.angle_beta   90.00
_cell.angle_gamma   90.00
#
_symmetry.space_group_name_H-M   'P 1'
#
loop_
_entity.id
_entity.type
_entity.pdbx_description
1 polymer ?
#
loop_
_entity_poly.entity_id
_entity_poly.type
_entity_poly.pdbx_seq_one_letter_code
_entity_poly.pdbx_strand_id
1 'polypeptide(L)'
;MGKKLTYNEIKKIDKENYTPKKIEINDYEILIDEKFRPTKIHRMILEFLEKMEYARENNINLNLVDYYPLLLIKYFTNIPIPDELEKQIVVYEYLIDNGFFEEILKSFPKEEIKKTVEYVRNFADNYKQLMNNSDFLKGLLEAEG
;
A
#
# COMPACT_ATOMS: atom_id res chain seq x y z
N MET A 1 26.52 8.32 25.49
CA MET A 1 25.15 8.78 25.73
C MET A 1 24.44 9.11 24.41
N GLY A 2 23.20 8.66 24.28
CA GLY A 2 22.42 8.94 23.10
C GLY A 2 21.96 10.38 23.02
N LYS A 3 21.77 10.88 21.80
CA LYS A 3 21.16 12.18 21.58
C LYS A 3 19.66 12.12 21.90
N LYS A 4 19.11 13.24 22.32
CA LYS A 4 17.68 13.39 22.50
C LYS A 4 17.02 13.57 21.13
N LEU A 5 16.01 12.77 20.83
CA LEU A 5 15.28 12.87 19.56
C LEU A 5 14.31 14.06 19.63
N THR A 6 14.52 15.07 18.79
CA THR A 6 13.67 16.26 18.75
C THR A 6 12.72 16.20 17.55
N TYR A 7 11.64 16.99 17.61
CA TYR A 7 10.69 17.09 16.50
C TYR A 7 11.37 17.52 15.18
N ASN A 8 12.28 18.48 15.27
CA ASN A 8 13.00 18.97 14.07
C ASN A 8 13.89 17.88 13.46
N GLU A 9 14.57 17.10 14.32
CA GLU A 9 15.39 15.99 13.84
C GLU A 9 14.53 14.90 13.19
N ILE A 10 13.37 14.59 13.79
CA ILE A 10 12.42 13.62 13.23
C ILE A 10 12.04 14.04 11.82
N LYS A 11 11.63 15.29 11.62
CA LYS A 11 11.22 15.79 10.30
C LYS A 11 12.35 15.73 9.28
N LYS A 12 13.56 16.12 9.69
CA LYS A 12 14.74 16.16 8.82
C LYS A 12 15.13 14.75 8.38
N ILE A 13 15.27 13.83 9.34
CA ILE A 13 15.71 12.46 9.09
C ILE A 13 14.65 11.72 8.25
N ASP A 14 13.38 11.93 8.58
CA ASP A 14 12.28 11.32 7.83
C ASP A 14 12.33 11.73 6.35
N LYS A 15 12.50 13.02 6.08
CA LYS A 15 12.60 13.52 4.71
C LYS A 15 13.80 12.93 3.98
N GLU A 16 14.96 12.86 4.63
CA GLU A 16 16.18 12.29 4.04
C GLU A 16 16.02 10.82 3.71
N ASN A 17 15.37 10.04 4.60
CA ASN A 17 15.18 8.61 4.43
C ASN A 17 14.19 8.25 3.34
N TYR A 18 13.25 9.15 3.02
CA TYR A 18 12.14 8.85 2.11
C TYR A 18 12.07 9.80 0.92
N THR A 19 13.24 10.15 0.37
CA THR A 19 13.32 10.97 -0.85
C THR A 19 13.05 10.07 -2.06
N PRO A 20 12.03 10.39 -2.88
CA PRO A 20 11.72 9.59 -4.07
C PRO A 20 12.72 9.85 -5.18
N LYS A 21 12.82 8.92 -6.13
CA LYS A 21 13.59 9.12 -7.35
C LYS A 21 12.64 9.48 -8.50
N LYS A 22 13.19 10.14 -9.52
CA LYS A 22 12.44 10.49 -10.73
C LYS A 22 12.74 9.49 -11.84
N ILE A 23 11.70 9.08 -12.55
CA ILE A 23 11.85 8.33 -13.80
C ILE A 23 11.01 9.02 -14.87
N GLU A 24 11.32 8.78 -16.13
CA GLU A 24 10.53 9.27 -17.26
C GLU A 24 9.91 8.11 -18.01
N ILE A 25 8.60 8.21 -18.25
CA ILE A 25 7.87 7.24 -19.09
C ILE A 25 6.98 8.07 -20.02
N ASN A 26 7.16 7.89 -21.34
CA ASN A 26 6.36 8.59 -22.35
C ASN A 26 6.28 10.12 -22.12
N ASP A 27 7.43 10.72 -21.83
CA ASP A 27 7.60 12.17 -21.58
C ASP A 27 6.98 12.67 -20.27
N TYR A 28 6.42 11.75 -19.45
CA TYR A 28 5.93 12.11 -18.12
C TYR A 28 6.97 11.82 -17.07
N GLU A 29 7.11 12.76 -16.13
CA GLU A 29 7.98 12.60 -14.99
C GLU A 29 7.22 11.95 -13.86
N ILE A 30 7.72 10.82 -13.35
CA ILE A 30 7.07 10.06 -12.32
C ILE A 30 8.01 9.91 -11.12
N LEU A 31 7.51 10.21 -9.93
CA LEU A 31 8.25 10.02 -8.69
C LEU A 31 7.97 8.63 -8.13
N ILE A 32 9.04 7.90 -7.83
CA ILE A 32 8.97 6.51 -7.33
C ILE A 32 9.62 6.48 -5.95
N ASP A 33 8.91 5.95 -4.97
CA ASP A 33 9.49 5.73 -3.64
C ASP A 33 10.51 4.61 -3.71
N GLU A 34 11.74 4.87 -3.25
CA GLU A 34 12.78 3.84 -3.16
C GLU A 34 12.73 3.08 -1.86
N LYS A 35 12.13 3.67 -0.83
CA LYS A 35 11.88 3.03 0.46
C LYS A 35 10.40 3.16 0.77
N PHE A 36 9.78 2.04 1.12
CA PHE A 36 8.34 2.00 1.41
C PHE A 36 8.11 2.19 2.90
N ARG A 37 7.46 3.30 3.24
CA ARG A 37 7.12 3.60 4.63
C ARG A 37 6.22 2.50 5.20
N PRO A 38 6.55 1.93 6.36
CA PRO A 38 5.66 0.95 6.99
C PRO A 38 4.23 1.45 7.20
N THR A 39 4.07 2.74 7.50
CA THR A 39 2.73 3.34 7.67
C THR A 39 1.95 3.33 6.37
N LYS A 40 2.61 3.55 5.22
CA LYS A 40 1.96 3.46 3.91
C LYS A 40 1.62 2.02 3.55
N ILE A 41 2.51 1.07 3.88
CA ILE A 41 2.24 -0.36 3.67
C ILE A 41 0.99 -0.76 4.44
N HIS A 42 0.87 -0.32 5.68
CA HIS A 42 -0.29 -0.61 6.50
C HIS A 42 -1.59 -0.07 5.88
N ARG A 43 -1.56 1.19 5.44
CA ARG A 43 -2.72 1.80 4.77
C ARG A 43 -3.09 1.06 3.50
N MET A 44 -2.10 0.62 2.74
CA MET A 44 -2.31 -0.14 1.51
C MET A 44 -3.01 -1.47 1.81
N ILE A 45 -2.59 -2.17 2.85
CA ILE A 45 -3.21 -3.43 3.27
C ILE A 45 -4.67 -3.20 3.65
N LEU A 46 -4.96 -2.15 4.41
CA LEU A 46 -6.33 -1.82 4.80
C LEU A 46 -7.20 -1.51 3.58
N GLU A 47 -6.68 -0.76 2.61
CA GLU A 47 -7.43 -0.48 1.38
C GLU A 47 -7.65 -1.76 0.58
N PHE A 48 -6.65 -2.64 0.49
CA PHE A 48 -6.77 -3.92 -0.20
C PHE A 48 -7.93 -4.74 0.38
N LEU A 49 -7.99 -4.85 1.70
CA LEU A 49 -9.06 -5.59 2.38
C LEU A 49 -10.43 -4.93 2.18
N GLU A 50 -10.48 -3.61 2.28
CA GLU A 50 -11.72 -2.83 2.07
C GLU A 50 -12.27 -3.05 0.67
N LYS A 51 -11.40 -3.00 -0.34
CA LYS A 51 -11.83 -3.15 -1.73
C LYS A 51 -12.21 -4.59 -2.08
N MET A 52 -11.56 -5.57 -1.45
CA MET A 52 -11.98 -6.96 -1.59
C MET A 52 -13.42 -7.14 -1.10
N GLU A 53 -13.73 -6.58 0.06
CA GLU A 53 -15.07 -6.67 0.64
C GLU A 53 -16.09 -5.94 -0.21
N TYR A 54 -15.75 -4.72 -0.66
CA TYR A 54 -16.61 -3.92 -1.53
C TYR A 54 -16.92 -4.66 -2.83
N ALA A 55 -15.90 -5.26 -3.45
CA ALA A 55 -16.07 -6.01 -4.70
C ALA A 55 -16.99 -7.21 -4.49
N ARG A 56 -16.84 -7.92 -3.37
CA ARG A 56 -17.68 -9.06 -3.05
C ARG A 56 -19.15 -8.63 -2.88
N GLU A 57 -19.38 -7.55 -2.13
CA GLU A 57 -20.73 -7.05 -1.87
C GLU A 57 -21.43 -6.53 -3.13
N ASN A 58 -20.67 -6.03 -4.09
CA ASN A 58 -21.21 -5.45 -5.31
C ASN A 58 -21.07 -6.35 -6.53
N ASN A 59 -20.71 -7.62 -6.32
CA ASN A 59 -20.55 -8.63 -7.37
C ASN A 59 -19.56 -8.20 -8.47
N ILE A 60 -18.49 -7.51 -8.06
CA ILE A 60 -17.41 -7.10 -8.95
C ILE A 60 -16.34 -8.19 -8.92
N ASN A 61 -15.97 -8.71 -10.08
CA ASN A 61 -14.91 -9.71 -10.20
C ASN A 61 -13.55 -9.00 -10.16
N LEU A 62 -12.99 -8.86 -8.98
CA LEU A 62 -11.70 -8.19 -8.77
C LEU A 62 -10.57 -9.19 -8.82
N ASN A 63 -9.66 -9.03 -9.78
CA ASN A 63 -8.45 -9.85 -9.87
C ASN A 63 -7.42 -9.33 -8.87
N LEU A 64 -7.21 -10.05 -7.78
CA LEU A 64 -6.34 -9.62 -6.70
C LEU A 64 -4.86 -9.58 -7.10
N VAL A 65 -4.47 -10.46 -8.04
CA VAL A 65 -3.08 -10.48 -8.55
C VAL A 65 -2.74 -9.18 -9.28
N ASP A 66 -3.71 -8.61 -10.01
CA ASP A 66 -3.54 -7.35 -10.71
C ASP A 66 -3.78 -6.14 -9.78
N TYR A 67 -4.67 -6.28 -8.84
CA TYR A 67 -5.05 -5.19 -7.95
C TYR A 67 -3.94 -4.82 -6.95
N TYR A 68 -3.22 -5.81 -6.43
CA TYR A 68 -2.15 -5.58 -5.48
C TYR A 68 -1.04 -4.68 -6.08
N PRO A 69 -0.52 -4.97 -7.28
CA PRO A 69 0.46 -4.07 -7.91
C PRO A 69 -0.09 -2.67 -8.19
N LEU A 70 -1.37 -2.54 -8.50
CA LEU A 70 -1.99 -1.23 -8.70
C LEU A 70 -1.94 -0.41 -7.41
N LEU A 71 -2.17 -1.03 -6.26
CA LEU A 71 -2.05 -0.36 -4.97
C LEU A 71 -0.62 0.02 -4.65
N LEU A 72 0.36 -0.78 -5.05
CA LEU A 72 1.77 -0.39 -4.93
C LEU A 72 2.02 0.92 -5.68
N ILE A 73 1.48 1.04 -6.88
CA ILE A 73 1.61 2.27 -7.67
C ILE A 73 0.90 3.44 -6.97
N LYS A 74 -0.28 3.20 -6.42
CA LYS A 74 -1.04 4.25 -5.72
C LYS A 74 -0.26 4.82 -4.53
N TYR A 75 0.32 3.95 -3.71
CA TYR A 75 0.93 4.36 -2.44
C TYR A 75 2.40 4.76 -2.57
N PHE A 76 3.10 4.28 -3.59
CA PHE A 76 4.55 4.47 -3.69
C PHE A 76 5.00 5.20 -4.94
N THR A 77 4.08 5.89 -5.61
CA THR A 77 4.38 6.83 -6.69
C THR A 77 3.50 8.07 -6.54
N ASN A 78 3.77 9.08 -7.39
CA ASN A 78 2.93 10.28 -7.45
C ASN A 78 1.82 10.19 -8.49
N ILE A 79 1.57 9.01 -9.04
CA ILE A 79 0.46 8.82 -9.99
C ILE A 79 -0.86 8.94 -9.22
N PRO A 80 -1.78 9.82 -9.67
CA PRO A 80 -3.04 10.05 -8.97
C PRO A 80 -4.04 8.92 -9.26
N ILE A 81 -4.10 7.96 -8.34
CA ILE A 81 -5.07 6.86 -8.44
C ILE A 81 -6.21 7.16 -7.45
N PRO A 82 -7.46 7.24 -7.93
CA PRO A 82 -8.61 7.54 -7.05
C PRO A 82 -8.86 6.47 -6.00
N ASP A 83 -9.68 6.82 -5.01
CA ASP A 83 -10.04 5.89 -3.94
C ASP A 83 -11.19 4.95 -4.32
N GLU A 84 -12.02 5.33 -5.29
CA GLU A 84 -13.16 4.53 -5.73
C GLU A 84 -12.70 3.41 -6.65
N LEU A 85 -13.14 2.17 -6.35
CA LEU A 85 -12.69 0.98 -7.07
C LEU A 85 -12.94 1.08 -8.58
N GLU A 86 -14.11 1.53 -8.99
CA GLU A 86 -14.49 1.64 -10.40
C GLU A 86 -13.54 2.57 -11.16
N LYS A 87 -13.13 3.67 -10.53
CA LYS A 87 -12.17 4.60 -11.11
C LYS A 87 -10.75 4.05 -11.10
N GLN A 88 -10.42 3.26 -10.09
CA GLN A 88 -9.12 2.58 -10.04
C GLN A 88 -8.95 1.62 -11.21
N ILE A 89 -10.02 0.92 -11.56
CA ILE A 89 -10.01 0.00 -12.69
C ILE A 89 -9.74 0.74 -14.00
N VAL A 90 -10.35 1.92 -14.18
CA VAL A 90 -10.10 2.76 -15.37
C VAL A 90 -8.63 3.15 -15.46
N VAL A 91 -8.04 3.58 -14.34
CA VAL A 91 -6.62 3.96 -14.31
C VAL A 91 -5.75 2.74 -14.59
N TYR A 92 -6.08 1.59 -14.01
CA TYR A 92 -5.35 0.35 -14.25
C TYR A 92 -5.29 0.02 -15.75
N GLU A 93 -6.43 0.05 -16.42
CA GLU A 93 -6.49 -0.23 -17.85
C GLU A 93 -5.64 0.76 -18.65
N TYR A 94 -5.71 2.06 -18.31
CA TYR A 94 -4.89 3.08 -18.95
C TYR A 94 -3.39 2.77 -18.77
N LEU A 95 -2.98 2.44 -17.56
CA LEU A 95 -1.56 2.18 -17.28
C LEU A 95 -1.06 0.95 -18.03
N ILE A 96 -1.88 -0.09 -18.14
CA ILE A 96 -1.54 -1.29 -18.92
C ILE A 96 -1.45 -0.96 -20.42
N ASP A 97 -2.47 -0.32 -20.95
CA ASP A 97 -2.59 -0.08 -22.40
C ASP A 97 -1.50 0.87 -22.91
N ASN A 98 -1.00 1.74 -22.08
CA ASN A 98 0.01 2.74 -22.46
C ASN A 98 1.43 2.42 -21.95
N GLY A 99 1.65 1.23 -21.45
CA GLY A 99 2.99 0.76 -21.08
C GLY A 99 3.57 1.30 -19.79
N PHE A 100 2.79 2.00 -18.98
CA PHE A 100 3.26 2.54 -17.70
C PHE A 100 3.41 1.48 -16.64
N PHE A 101 2.48 0.54 -16.59
CA PHE A 101 2.35 -0.39 -15.46
C PHE A 101 3.62 -1.21 -15.26
N GLU A 102 4.08 -1.86 -16.32
CA GLU A 102 5.27 -2.69 -16.26
C GLU A 102 6.52 -1.89 -15.93
N GLU A 103 6.68 -0.72 -16.56
CA GLU A 103 7.86 0.14 -16.33
C GLU A 103 7.94 0.63 -14.89
N ILE A 104 6.79 1.00 -14.31
CA ILE A 104 6.75 1.45 -12.92
C ILE A 104 7.11 0.30 -11.98
N LEU A 105 6.52 -0.88 -12.19
CA LEU A 105 6.81 -2.04 -11.34
C LEU A 105 8.27 -2.44 -11.39
N LYS A 106 8.90 -2.36 -12.55
CA LYS A 106 10.33 -2.63 -12.70
C LYS A 106 11.19 -1.61 -11.96
N SER A 107 10.68 -0.39 -11.78
CA SER A 107 11.42 0.69 -11.14
C SER A 107 11.43 0.60 -9.63
N PHE A 108 10.52 -0.18 -9.02
CA PHE A 108 10.50 -0.38 -7.58
C PHE A 108 11.65 -1.30 -7.15
N PRO A 109 12.32 -1.00 -6.02
CA PRO A 109 13.30 -1.93 -5.46
C PRO A 109 12.65 -3.26 -5.09
N LYS A 110 13.22 -4.37 -5.54
CA LYS A 110 12.67 -5.70 -5.28
C LYS A 110 12.57 -6.01 -3.79
N GLU A 111 13.54 -5.52 -3.02
CA GLU A 111 13.57 -5.73 -1.57
C GLU A 111 12.39 -5.04 -0.88
N GLU A 112 11.98 -3.86 -1.38
CA GLU A 112 10.85 -3.14 -0.82
C GLU A 112 9.54 -3.83 -1.15
N ILE A 113 9.40 -4.38 -2.35
CA ILE A 113 8.22 -5.19 -2.70
C ILE A 113 8.13 -6.41 -1.80
N LYS A 114 9.24 -7.11 -1.58
CA LYS A 114 9.30 -8.25 -0.64
C LYS A 114 8.86 -7.84 0.76
N LYS A 115 9.30 -6.67 1.21
CA LYS A 115 8.93 -6.13 2.51
C LYS A 115 7.40 -5.99 2.63
N THR A 116 6.72 -5.50 1.58
CA THR A 116 5.27 -5.39 1.60
C THR A 116 4.59 -6.76 1.71
N VAL A 117 5.10 -7.76 1.00
CA VAL A 117 4.56 -9.12 1.04
C VAL A 117 4.69 -9.71 2.46
N GLU A 118 5.83 -9.48 3.11
CA GLU A 118 6.04 -9.93 4.49
C GLU A 118 5.07 -9.24 5.46
N TYR A 119 4.84 -7.94 5.27
CA TYR A 119 3.86 -7.20 6.08
C TYR A 119 2.45 -7.77 5.90
N VAL A 120 2.07 -8.10 4.66
CA VAL A 120 0.77 -8.71 4.39
C VAL A 120 0.65 -10.05 5.11
N ARG A 121 1.70 -10.87 5.04
CA ARG A 121 1.73 -12.19 5.69
C ARG A 121 1.61 -12.05 7.21
N ASN A 122 2.40 -11.16 7.80
CA ASN A 122 2.36 -10.91 9.24
C ASN A 122 1.01 -10.35 9.68
N PHE A 123 0.43 -9.48 8.89
CA PHE A 123 -0.90 -8.94 9.16
C PHE A 123 -1.95 -10.06 9.17
N ALA A 124 -1.90 -10.95 8.18
CA ALA A 124 -2.84 -12.07 8.09
C ALA A 124 -2.70 -13.02 9.28
N ASP A 125 -1.45 -13.32 9.68
CA ASP A 125 -1.18 -14.18 10.85
C ASP A 125 -1.69 -13.54 12.13
N ASN A 126 -1.43 -12.26 12.33
CA ASN A 126 -1.91 -11.53 13.50
C ASN A 126 -3.43 -11.46 13.54
N TYR A 127 -4.05 -11.26 12.38
CA TYR A 127 -5.50 -11.23 12.26
C TYR A 127 -6.11 -12.59 12.66
N LYS A 128 -5.50 -13.70 12.20
CA LYS A 128 -5.94 -15.05 12.58
C LYS A 128 -5.82 -15.27 14.08
N GLN A 129 -4.72 -14.84 14.68
CA GLN A 129 -4.52 -14.96 16.12
C GLN A 129 -5.58 -14.19 16.89
N LEU A 130 -5.89 -12.97 16.46
CA LEU A 130 -6.92 -12.15 17.08
C LEU A 130 -8.30 -12.79 16.95
N MET A 131 -8.61 -13.32 15.76
CA MET A 131 -9.90 -13.97 15.52
C MET A 131 -10.04 -15.29 16.29
N ASN A 132 -8.92 -15.97 16.57
CA ASN A 132 -8.92 -17.22 17.35
C ASN A 132 -8.87 -16.98 18.86
N ASN A 133 -8.61 -15.75 19.28
CA ASN A 133 -8.56 -15.39 20.71
C ASN A 133 -9.95 -14.98 21.18
N SER A 134 -10.67 -15.94 21.75
CA SER A 134 -12.05 -15.75 22.21
C SER A 134 -12.15 -14.68 23.29
N ASP A 135 -11.15 -14.55 24.16
CA ASP A 135 -11.14 -13.55 25.23
C ASP A 135 -11.03 -12.14 24.65
N PHE A 136 -10.18 -11.96 23.62
CA PHE A 136 -10.03 -10.69 22.94
C PHE A 136 -11.35 -10.28 22.25
N LEU A 137 -11.96 -11.20 21.50
CA LEU A 137 -13.23 -10.95 20.82
C LEU A 137 -14.34 -10.63 21.80
N LYS A 138 -14.40 -11.37 22.91
CA LYS A 138 -15.36 -11.13 23.95
C LYS A 138 -15.22 -9.75 24.57
N GLY A 139 -13.96 -9.33 24.81
CA GLY A 139 -13.68 -7.99 25.33
C GLY A 139 -14.14 -6.90 24.40
N LEU A 140 -13.92 -7.06 23.07
CA LEU A 140 -14.38 -6.11 22.08
C LEU A 140 -15.90 -5.99 22.05
N LEU A 141 -16.60 -7.12 22.08
CA LEU A 141 -18.06 -7.15 22.08
C LEU A 141 -18.64 -6.48 23.33
N GLU A 142 -18.03 -6.72 24.48
CA GLU A 142 -18.45 -6.08 25.73
C GLU A 142 -18.20 -4.57 25.72
N ALA A 143 -17.10 -4.12 25.09
CA ALA A 143 -16.79 -2.72 24.96
C ALA A 143 -17.79 -1.97 24.05
N GLU A 144 -18.35 -2.65 23.05
CA GLU A 144 -19.33 -2.09 22.13
C GLU A 144 -20.75 -2.14 22.67
N GLY A 145 -20.96 -3.04 23.61
CA GLY A 145 -22.25 -3.20 24.30
C GLY A 145 -22.42 -2.14 25.39
#